data_7a84a616483f08b8a468b1930b25dfa7
#
_entry.id   7a84a616483f08b8a468b1930b25dfa7
#
_cell.length_a   1.000
_cell.length_b   1.000
_cell.length_c   1.000
_cell.angle_alpha   90.00
_cell.angle_beta   90.00
_cell.angle_gamma   90.00
#
_symmetry.space_group_name_H-M   'P 1'
#
loop_
_entity.id
_entity.type
_entity.pdbx_description
1 polymer ?
#
loop_
_entity_poly.entity_id
_entity_poly.type
_entity_poly.pdbx_seq_one_letter_code
_entity_poly.pdbx_strand_id
1 'polypeptide(L)'
;MLTKQVIDMAGLVPPHGSGDLRPLQVPNGSRAAELRHAETLRRLTITSREKGDVVMLGIGGFTPLQGFMTQADWRGVCDDMRIADGTFWPIPITLSTDSSTANQIAIGEEVALIDPDDGSMLAVLTVSEKYRIDKDYECMSVFKTKDADHPGVRMVMQQGDINLAGAVRVLGDGGFKARYGALFKTPEETRAEFARLGWSRVAAFQTRNPMHRSHEYLVKVGVEVCDGVLVHSLLGNLKPGDIPAGVRTRAIAELIDKYFRAGTVVQAGYPLDMRYAGPREALLHALFRQNYGCAYLIVGRDHAGVGSYYGPFDAHRIFDEIPRDALAIQPLRLDWTFWCYRCGGMASARTCPHDDADRLLVSGTKLRKWLSEGAEVPPEFSRPEVLDILRAYYATLEAHEKVEVKLTGHSAR
;
A
#
# COMPACT_ATOMS: atom_id res chain seq x y z
N MET A 1 -17.45 29.58 -17.57
CA MET A 1 -18.23 28.36 -17.29
C MET A 1 -17.49 27.22 -17.95
N LEU A 2 -16.63 26.51 -17.23
CA LEU A 2 -15.99 25.29 -17.73
C LEU A 2 -17.00 24.15 -17.51
N THR A 3 -17.59 23.68 -18.56
CA THR A 3 -18.38 22.44 -18.59
C THR A 3 -17.49 21.32 -18.10
N LYS A 4 -17.81 20.73 -16.92
CA LYS A 4 -17.30 19.42 -16.52
C LYS A 4 -17.64 18.44 -17.65
N GLN A 5 -16.65 18.10 -18.47
CA GLN A 5 -16.78 16.92 -19.33
C GLN A 5 -17.00 15.73 -18.37
N VAL A 6 -18.19 15.17 -18.41
CA VAL A 6 -18.47 13.84 -17.84
C VAL A 6 -17.62 12.88 -18.67
N ILE A 7 -16.45 12.54 -18.20
CA ILE A 7 -15.64 11.47 -18.79
C ILE A 7 -16.46 10.21 -18.56
N ASP A 8 -16.91 9.60 -19.65
CA ASP A 8 -17.61 8.32 -19.62
C ASP A 8 -16.63 7.27 -19.07
N MET A 9 -16.82 6.92 -17.80
CA MET A 9 -16.01 5.91 -17.08
C MET A 9 -16.51 4.48 -17.40
N ALA A 10 -17.27 4.31 -18.47
CA ALA A 10 -17.82 3.04 -18.91
C ALA A 10 -16.69 2.04 -19.16
N GLY A 11 -16.64 0.98 -18.36
CA GLY A 11 -15.73 -0.14 -18.52
C GLY A 11 -14.71 -0.36 -17.40
N LEU A 12 -14.44 0.60 -16.54
CA LEU A 12 -13.59 0.37 -15.36
C LEU A 12 -14.35 -0.39 -14.25
N VAL A 13 -13.63 -1.23 -13.50
CA VAL A 13 -14.20 -1.92 -12.35
C VAL A 13 -14.84 -0.92 -11.37
N PRO A 14 -16.06 -1.17 -10.83
CA PRO A 14 -16.70 -0.24 -9.91
C PRO A 14 -15.93 -0.14 -8.59
N PRO A 15 -15.97 1.00 -7.90
CA PRO A 15 -15.43 1.12 -6.55
C PRO A 15 -16.05 0.10 -5.59
N HIS A 16 -15.28 -0.28 -4.56
CA HIS A 16 -15.67 -1.29 -3.59
C HIS A 16 -16.89 -0.86 -2.77
N GLY A 17 -17.83 -1.76 -2.53
CA GLY A 17 -18.96 -1.65 -1.59
C GLY A 17 -20.08 -0.71 -2.02
N SER A 18 -19.82 0.40 -2.70
CA SER A 18 -20.81 1.44 -2.96
C SER A 18 -21.10 1.74 -4.43
N GLY A 19 -20.27 1.23 -5.34
CA GLY A 19 -20.33 1.60 -6.77
C GLY A 19 -19.76 2.98 -7.11
N ASP A 20 -19.69 3.90 -6.15
CA ASP A 20 -19.15 5.24 -6.29
C ASP A 20 -17.99 5.48 -5.31
N LEU A 21 -17.00 6.28 -5.71
CA LEU A 21 -15.96 6.73 -4.80
C LEU A 21 -16.54 7.65 -3.71
N ARG A 22 -16.08 7.47 -2.48
CA ARG A 22 -16.47 8.29 -1.32
C ARG A 22 -15.26 8.97 -0.71
N PRO A 23 -14.69 10.01 -1.35
CA PRO A 23 -13.63 10.80 -0.75
C PRO A 23 -14.18 11.62 0.41
N LEU A 24 -13.48 11.59 1.54
CA LEU A 24 -13.85 12.34 2.75
C LEU A 24 -13.11 13.68 2.85
N GLN A 25 -12.40 14.07 1.80
CA GLN A 25 -11.71 15.35 1.75
C GLN A 25 -12.72 16.50 1.67
N VAL A 26 -12.56 17.46 2.58
CA VAL A 26 -13.39 18.67 2.59
C VAL A 26 -13.20 19.45 1.29
N PRO A 27 -14.28 19.85 0.62
CA PRO A 27 -14.20 20.64 -0.61
C PRO A 27 -13.41 21.93 -0.42
N ASN A 28 -12.64 22.35 -1.43
CA ASN A 28 -11.78 23.54 -1.36
C ASN A 28 -12.53 24.80 -0.90
N GLY A 29 -13.80 24.96 -1.28
CA GLY A 29 -14.60 26.15 -0.91
C GLY A 29 -14.91 26.26 0.59
N SER A 30 -14.99 25.14 1.31
CA SER A 30 -15.27 25.08 2.77
C SER A 30 -14.01 24.83 3.61
N ARG A 31 -12.88 24.48 2.98
CA ARG A 31 -11.67 24.06 3.69
C ARG A 31 -11.14 25.13 4.66
N ALA A 32 -11.16 26.41 4.29
CA ALA A 32 -10.67 27.49 5.15
C ALA A 32 -11.56 27.66 6.42
N ALA A 33 -12.86 27.45 6.30
CA ALA A 33 -13.78 27.49 7.44
C ALA A 33 -13.58 26.28 8.37
N GLU A 34 -13.42 25.09 7.81
CA GLU A 34 -13.13 23.85 8.56
C GLU A 34 -11.78 23.90 9.29
N LEU A 35 -10.75 24.52 8.69
CA LEU A 35 -9.45 24.72 9.35
C LEU A 35 -9.60 25.66 10.56
N ARG A 36 -10.31 26.79 10.42
CA ARG A 36 -10.59 27.67 11.57
C ARG A 36 -11.41 26.98 12.67
N HIS A 37 -12.36 26.15 12.28
CA HIS A 37 -13.10 25.34 13.25
C HIS A 37 -12.16 24.37 13.96
N ALA A 38 -11.34 23.63 13.24
CA ALA A 38 -10.38 22.66 13.80
C ALA A 38 -9.37 23.31 14.77
N GLU A 39 -9.02 24.59 14.57
CA GLU A 39 -8.15 25.35 15.50
C GLU A 39 -8.72 25.48 16.90
N THR A 40 -10.05 25.41 17.06
CA THR A 40 -10.76 25.53 18.35
C THR A 40 -10.90 24.19 19.06
N LEU A 41 -10.61 23.07 18.39
CA LEU A 41 -10.84 21.74 18.90
C LEU A 41 -9.66 21.20 19.73
N ARG A 42 -9.94 20.18 20.52
CA ARG A 42 -8.92 19.36 21.17
C ARG A 42 -8.03 18.73 20.08
N ARG A 43 -6.71 18.82 20.28
CA ARG A 43 -5.71 18.26 19.36
C ARG A 43 -5.30 16.87 19.79
N LEU A 44 -5.26 15.94 18.84
CA LEU A 44 -4.75 14.59 19.01
C LEU A 44 -3.70 14.31 17.93
N THR A 45 -2.43 14.20 18.33
CA THR A 45 -1.36 13.79 17.41
C THR A 45 -1.50 12.30 17.11
N ILE A 46 -1.58 11.96 15.82
CA ILE A 46 -1.76 10.59 15.36
C ILE A 46 -0.43 9.96 14.96
N THR A 47 -0.42 8.66 14.77
CA THR A 47 0.76 7.93 14.29
C THR A 47 0.92 8.05 12.77
N SER A 48 2.10 7.71 12.24
CA SER A 48 2.35 7.66 10.78
C SER A 48 1.38 6.72 10.07
N ARG A 49 1.06 5.56 10.67
CA ARG A 49 0.07 4.63 10.11
C ARG A 49 -1.31 5.27 10.01
N GLU A 50 -1.77 5.90 11.08
CA GLU A 50 -3.07 6.56 11.14
C GLU A 50 -3.13 7.76 10.18
N LYS A 51 -2.02 8.49 10.01
CA LYS A 51 -1.87 9.52 8.97
C LYS A 51 -2.14 8.95 7.58
N GLY A 52 -1.50 7.85 7.22
CA GLY A 52 -1.72 7.18 5.94
C GLY A 52 -3.19 6.76 5.76
N ASP A 53 -3.81 6.21 6.81
CA ASP A 53 -5.22 5.81 6.82
C ASP A 53 -6.15 7.02 6.61
N VAL A 54 -5.92 8.14 7.31
CA VAL A 54 -6.68 9.41 7.12
C VAL A 54 -6.57 9.90 5.69
N VAL A 55 -5.37 9.91 5.12
CA VAL A 55 -5.20 10.38 3.73
C VAL A 55 -5.92 9.44 2.75
N MET A 56 -5.85 8.11 2.95
CA MET A 56 -6.61 7.16 2.13
C MET A 56 -8.13 7.33 2.25
N LEU A 57 -8.66 7.62 3.44
CA LEU A 57 -10.06 8.01 3.63
C LEU A 57 -10.37 9.29 2.86
N GLY A 58 -9.51 10.31 2.98
CA GLY A 58 -9.66 11.60 2.33
C GLY A 58 -9.77 11.53 0.81
N ILE A 59 -8.91 10.75 0.17
CA ILE A 59 -8.88 10.61 -1.29
C ILE A 59 -9.85 9.56 -1.85
N GLY A 60 -10.62 8.88 -0.99
CA GLY A 60 -11.55 7.81 -1.40
C GLY A 60 -10.87 6.48 -1.67
N GLY A 61 -9.60 6.31 -1.31
CA GLY A 61 -8.86 5.05 -1.43
C GLY A 61 -9.44 3.95 -0.55
N PHE A 62 -10.04 4.32 0.59
CA PHE A 62 -10.72 3.43 1.52
C PHE A 62 -12.25 3.46 1.41
N THR A 63 -12.78 3.79 0.23
CA THR A 63 -14.21 3.60 -0.04
C THR A 63 -14.63 2.14 0.28
N PRO A 64 -15.74 1.88 1.02
CA PRO A 64 -16.80 2.85 1.38
C PRO A 64 -16.70 3.43 2.80
N LEU A 65 -15.58 3.25 3.51
CA LEU A 65 -15.45 3.71 4.90
C LEU A 65 -15.70 5.22 5.02
N GLN A 66 -16.34 5.61 6.13
CA GLN A 66 -16.65 7.01 6.47
C GLN A 66 -15.73 7.57 7.56
N GLY A 67 -14.83 6.74 8.10
CA GLY A 67 -13.90 7.11 9.15
C GLY A 67 -13.31 5.89 9.84
N PHE A 68 -12.99 6.03 11.13
CA PHE A 68 -12.41 4.95 11.92
C PHE A 68 -13.49 4.02 12.48
N MET A 69 -13.16 2.73 12.48
CA MET A 69 -14.07 1.63 12.74
C MET A 69 -14.61 1.63 14.19
N THR A 70 -15.91 1.37 14.34
CA THR A 70 -16.57 1.03 15.58
C THR A 70 -16.07 -0.30 16.14
N GLN A 71 -16.40 -0.62 17.40
CA GLN A 71 -16.07 -1.93 17.98
C GLN A 71 -16.71 -3.08 17.19
N ALA A 72 -17.94 -2.86 16.70
CA ALA A 72 -18.64 -3.85 15.87
C ALA A 72 -17.93 -4.08 14.52
N ASP A 73 -17.48 -3.00 13.85
CA ASP A 73 -16.69 -3.11 12.61
C ASP A 73 -15.36 -3.82 12.86
N TRP A 74 -14.62 -3.36 13.88
CA TRP A 74 -13.34 -3.95 14.25
C TRP A 74 -13.47 -5.45 14.54
N ARG A 75 -14.51 -5.83 15.31
CA ARG A 75 -14.75 -7.23 15.64
C ARG A 75 -15.09 -8.05 14.40
N GLY A 76 -16.00 -7.59 13.56
CA GLY A 76 -16.40 -8.28 12.34
C GLY A 76 -15.24 -8.40 11.33
N VAL A 77 -14.38 -7.39 11.25
CA VAL A 77 -13.15 -7.45 10.41
C VAL A 77 -12.17 -8.48 10.95
N CYS A 78 -11.97 -8.57 12.26
CA CYS A 78 -11.11 -9.58 12.87
C CYS A 78 -11.66 -10.99 12.65
N ASP A 79 -12.96 -11.22 12.84
CA ASP A 79 -13.60 -12.53 12.78
C ASP A 79 -13.78 -13.00 11.32
N ASP A 80 -14.46 -12.19 10.51
CA ASP A 80 -15.04 -12.60 9.23
C ASP A 80 -14.57 -11.75 8.03
N MET A 81 -13.64 -10.81 8.25
CA MET A 81 -13.23 -9.83 7.24
C MET A 81 -14.43 -9.03 6.69
N ARG A 82 -15.33 -8.56 7.58
CA ARG A 82 -16.50 -7.75 7.24
C ARG A 82 -16.72 -6.66 8.27
N ILE A 83 -17.06 -5.46 7.82
CA ILE A 83 -17.59 -4.43 8.72
C ILE A 83 -19.05 -4.73 9.09
N ALA A 84 -19.62 -3.99 10.05
CA ALA A 84 -20.91 -4.29 10.66
C ALA A 84 -22.10 -4.32 9.67
N ASP A 85 -22.02 -3.59 8.55
CA ASP A 85 -23.04 -3.61 7.49
C ASP A 85 -22.91 -4.80 6.54
N GLY A 86 -21.92 -5.69 6.78
CA GLY A 86 -21.65 -6.88 5.98
C GLY A 86 -20.67 -6.66 4.80
N THR A 87 -20.23 -5.43 4.54
CA THR A 87 -19.27 -5.13 3.49
C THR A 87 -17.92 -5.80 3.82
N PHE A 88 -17.32 -6.44 2.81
CA PHE A 88 -16.01 -7.08 2.95
C PHE A 88 -14.92 -6.07 3.26
N TRP A 89 -14.11 -6.35 4.30
CA TRP A 89 -12.95 -5.52 4.68
C TRP A 89 -11.91 -6.34 5.44
N PRO A 90 -10.67 -6.50 4.95
CA PRO A 90 -9.76 -7.53 5.46
C PRO A 90 -8.90 -7.14 6.66
N ILE A 91 -8.69 -5.84 6.95
CA ILE A 91 -7.80 -5.37 8.03
C ILE A 91 -8.45 -4.18 8.73
N PRO A 92 -8.46 -4.12 10.09
CA PRO A 92 -9.01 -2.98 10.82
C PRO A 92 -8.35 -1.64 10.44
N ILE A 93 -9.19 -0.59 10.34
CA ILE A 93 -8.78 0.81 10.17
C ILE A 93 -9.21 1.55 11.43
N THR A 94 -8.27 1.75 12.35
CA THR A 94 -8.53 2.22 13.72
C THR A 94 -7.63 3.39 14.08
N LEU A 95 -8.14 4.25 14.95
CA LEU A 95 -7.41 5.34 15.60
C LEU A 95 -7.30 5.06 17.08
N SER A 96 -6.11 5.03 17.61
CA SER A 96 -5.86 4.67 19.00
C SER A 96 -5.35 5.84 19.83
N THR A 97 -5.66 5.82 21.13
CA THR A 97 -5.10 6.74 22.11
C THR A 97 -4.93 6.05 23.47
N ASP A 98 -4.21 6.69 24.38
CA ASP A 98 -4.13 6.22 25.76
C ASP A 98 -5.43 6.46 26.55
N SER A 99 -5.60 5.71 27.65
CA SER A 99 -6.82 5.79 28.46
C SER A 99 -7.02 7.17 29.09
N SER A 100 -5.95 7.90 29.43
CA SER A 100 -6.07 9.22 30.05
C SER A 100 -6.63 10.26 29.08
N THR A 101 -6.13 10.26 27.84
CA THR A 101 -6.62 11.09 26.75
C THR A 101 -8.06 10.71 26.37
N ALA A 102 -8.35 9.42 26.22
CA ALA A 102 -9.70 8.94 25.88
C ALA A 102 -10.73 9.35 26.92
N ASN A 103 -10.39 9.36 28.22
CA ASN A 103 -11.30 9.78 29.30
C ASN A 103 -11.68 11.26 29.24
N GLN A 104 -10.85 12.10 28.63
CA GLN A 104 -11.10 13.52 28.48
C GLN A 104 -11.94 13.88 27.25
N ILE A 105 -12.16 12.93 26.35
CA ILE A 105 -12.93 13.12 25.12
C ILE A 105 -14.34 12.57 25.34
N ALA A 106 -15.37 13.38 25.08
CA ALA A 106 -16.75 12.94 25.18
C ALA A 106 -17.23 12.25 23.89
N ILE A 107 -18.25 11.39 23.99
CA ILE A 107 -18.98 10.92 22.81
C ILE A 107 -19.71 12.10 22.18
N GLY A 108 -19.65 12.26 20.87
CA GLY A 108 -20.15 13.40 20.12
C GLY A 108 -19.17 14.57 20.02
N GLU A 109 -18.06 14.54 20.78
CA GLU A 109 -17.00 15.56 20.69
C GLU A 109 -16.27 15.47 19.35
N GLU A 110 -15.90 16.62 18.80
CA GLU A 110 -15.00 16.72 17.65
C GLU A 110 -13.55 16.92 18.10
N VAL A 111 -12.65 16.20 17.46
CA VAL A 111 -11.21 16.22 17.78
C VAL A 111 -10.41 16.51 16.51
N ALA A 112 -9.48 17.46 16.57
CA ALA A 112 -8.55 17.73 15.47
C ALA A 112 -7.41 16.72 15.46
N LEU A 113 -7.26 15.98 14.38
CA LEU A 113 -6.19 15.02 14.16
C LEU A 113 -4.97 15.74 13.58
N ILE A 114 -3.85 15.65 14.27
CA ILE A 114 -2.62 16.39 13.99
C ILE A 114 -1.60 15.49 13.31
N ASP A 115 -1.07 15.95 12.19
CA ASP A 115 0.00 15.28 11.45
C ASP A 115 1.25 15.16 12.34
N PRO A 116 1.81 13.95 12.53
CA PRO A 116 2.98 13.75 13.38
C PRO A 116 4.27 14.35 12.81
N ASP A 117 4.34 14.61 11.50
CA ASP A 117 5.56 15.04 10.83
C ASP A 117 5.77 16.56 10.93
N ASP A 118 4.71 17.36 10.79
CA ASP A 118 4.80 18.82 10.72
C ASP A 118 3.85 19.60 11.67
N GLY A 119 3.02 18.87 12.42
CA GLY A 119 2.07 19.46 13.37
C GLY A 119 0.86 20.13 12.71
N SER A 120 0.65 19.97 11.41
CA SER A 120 -0.52 20.52 10.72
C SER A 120 -1.81 19.75 11.05
N MET A 121 -2.95 20.43 10.91
CA MET A 121 -4.26 19.80 11.08
C MET A 121 -4.61 18.99 9.84
N LEU A 122 -4.68 17.68 10.00
CA LEU A 122 -4.92 16.73 8.91
C LEU A 122 -6.39 16.43 8.71
N ALA A 123 -7.17 16.31 9.81
CA ALA A 123 -8.58 15.95 9.75
C ALA A 123 -9.32 16.35 11.04
N VAL A 124 -10.65 16.29 11.00
CA VAL A 124 -11.51 16.34 12.17
C VAL A 124 -12.24 15.02 12.29
N LEU A 125 -12.16 14.39 13.47
CA LEU A 125 -12.90 13.19 13.85
C LEU A 125 -14.08 13.60 14.74
N THR A 126 -15.30 13.19 14.41
CA THR A 126 -16.46 13.23 15.31
C THR A 126 -16.54 11.90 16.04
N VAL A 127 -16.24 11.88 17.34
CA VAL A 127 -16.14 10.64 18.13
C VAL A 127 -17.53 10.08 18.41
N SER A 128 -17.87 8.96 17.77
CA SER A 128 -19.16 8.26 17.99
C SER A 128 -19.07 7.15 19.03
N GLU A 129 -17.88 6.57 19.21
CA GLU A 129 -17.64 5.46 20.14
C GLU A 129 -16.20 5.45 20.64
N LYS A 130 -16.02 4.93 21.85
CA LYS A 130 -14.70 4.63 22.44
C LYS A 130 -14.72 3.20 22.96
N TYR A 131 -13.73 2.39 22.60
CA TYR A 131 -13.67 1.01 23.06
C TYR A 131 -12.24 0.55 23.31
N ARG A 132 -12.09 -0.37 24.27
CA ARG A 132 -10.79 -1.00 24.55
C ARG A 132 -10.51 -2.05 23.49
N ILE A 133 -9.32 -1.99 22.92
CA ILE A 133 -8.85 -2.97 21.94
C ILE A 133 -8.29 -4.21 22.64
N ASP A 134 -8.61 -5.40 22.13
CA ASP A 134 -7.90 -6.63 22.40
C ASP A 134 -6.81 -6.82 21.35
N LYS A 135 -5.61 -6.32 21.67
CA LYS A 135 -4.44 -6.33 20.75
C LYS A 135 -3.99 -7.75 20.40
N ASP A 136 -4.03 -8.66 21.36
CA ASP A 136 -3.68 -10.07 21.14
C ASP A 136 -4.62 -10.72 20.14
N TYR A 137 -5.92 -10.44 20.30
CA TYR A 137 -6.94 -10.95 19.40
C TYR A 137 -6.79 -10.38 17.97
N GLU A 138 -6.58 -9.07 17.83
CA GLU A 138 -6.31 -8.46 16.54
C GLU A 138 -5.06 -9.07 15.87
N CYS A 139 -3.96 -9.21 16.62
CA CYS A 139 -2.74 -9.78 16.10
C CYS A 139 -2.92 -11.22 15.60
N MET A 140 -3.60 -12.07 16.36
CA MET A 140 -3.89 -13.44 15.93
C MET A 140 -4.83 -13.50 14.72
N SER A 141 -5.82 -12.61 14.65
CA SER A 141 -6.76 -12.54 13.54
C SER A 141 -6.09 -12.08 12.25
N VAL A 142 -5.32 -10.99 12.32
CA VAL A 142 -4.75 -10.29 11.15
C VAL A 142 -3.42 -10.91 10.70
N PHE A 143 -2.49 -11.12 11.64
CA PHE A 143 -1.12 -11.55 11.35
C PHE A 143 -0.88 -13.04 11.58
N LYS A 144 -1.83 -13.76 12.19
CA LYS A 144 -1.71 -15.18 12.60
C LYS A 144 -0.58 -15.44 13.60
N THR A 145 -0.07 -14.41 14.25
CA THR A 145 1.01 -14.49 15.24
C THR A 145 0.90 -13.33 16.24
N LYS A 146 1.47 -13.52 17.43
CA LYS A 146 1.69 -12.48 18.46
C LYS A 146 3.18 -12.20 18.67
N ASP A 147 4.03 -12.74 17.82
CA ASP A 147 5.47 -12.58 17.90
C ASP A 147 5.85 -11.10 17.74
N ALA A 148 6.49 -10.52 18.77
CA ALA A 148 6.91 -9.11 18.78
C ALA A 148 8.00 -8.78 17.75
N ASP A 149 8.68 -9.79 17.17
CA ASP A 149 9.62 -9.58 16.08
C ASP A 149 8.91 -9.30 14.75
N HIS A 150 7.62 -9.64 14.66
CA HIS A 150 6.81 -9.29 13.51
C HIS A 150 6.49 -7.77 13.52
N PRO A 151 6.88 -6.99 12.46
CA PRO A 151 6.73 -5.52 12.47
C PRO A 151 5.29 -5.06 12.67
N GLY A 152 4.32 -5.73 12.04
CA GLY A 152 2.90 -5.40 12.17
C GLY A 152 2.36 -5.66 13.58
N VAL A 153 2.74 -6.78 14.20
CA VAL A 153 2.40 -7.09 15.60
C VAL A 153 2.98 -6.01 16.52
N ARG A 154 4.24 -5.66 16.33
CA ARG A 154 4.89 -4.60 17.13
C ARG A 154 4.13 -3.28 17.03
N MET A 155 3.69 -2.87 15.85
CA MET A 155 2.88 -1.66 15.68
C MET A 155 1.56 -1.72 16.45
N VAL A 156 0.82 -2.83 16.38
CA VAL A 156 -0.43 -3.00 17.14
C VAL A 156 -0.19 -3.01 18.64
N MET A 157 0.86 -3.70 19.11
CA MET A 157 1.18 -3.76 20.55
C MET A 157 1.62 -2.41 21.13
N GLN A 158 2.21 -1.54 20.30
CA GLN A 158 2.67 -0.20 20.71
C GLN A 158 1.58 0.88 20.64
N GLN A 159 0.45 0.65 19.95
CA GLN A 159 -0.62 1.64 19.87
C GLN A 159 -1.32 1.82 21.24
N GLY A 160 -2.13 2.90 21.37
CA GLY A 160 -2.94 3.15 22.56
C GLY A 160 -3.92 2.00 22.86
N ASP A 161 -4.45 1.95 24.09
CA ASP A 161 -5.36 0.87 24.52
C ASP A 161 -6.82 1.14 24.18
N ILE A 162 -7.15 2.38 23.85
CA ILE A 162 -8.53 2.80 23.53
C ILE A 162 -8.59 3.26 22.10
N ASN A 163 -9.46 2.66 21.30
CA ASN A 163 -9.80 3.14 19.98
C ASN A 163 -10.91 4.20 20.05
N LEU A 164 -10.74 5.25 19.23
CA LEU A 164 -11.73 6.29 18.97
C LEU A 164 -12.33 6.04 17.59
N ALA A 165 -13.63 5.76 17.54
CA ALA A 165 -14.36 5.52 16.31
C ALA A 165 -15.21 6.72 15.92
N GLY A 166 -15.48 6.86 14.62
CA GLY A 166 -16.41 7.87 14.12
C GLY A 166 -16.07 8.39 12.73
N ALA A 167 -16.93 9.28 12.26
CA ALA A 167 -16.80 9.90 10.95
C ALA A 167 -15.63 10.90 10.92
N VAL A 168 -14.94 10.95 9.78
CA VAL A 168 -13.77 11.81 9.57
C VAL A 168 -14.04 12.79 8.44
N ARG A 169 -13.65 14.05 8.64
CA ARG A 169 -13.56 15.09 7.59
C ARG A 169 -12.09 15.42 7.39
N VAL A 170 -11.55 15.15 6.21
CA VAL A 170 -10.11 15.29 5.91
C VAL A 170 -9.80 16.67 5.36
N LEU A 171 -8.83 17.36 5.98
CA LEU A 171 -8.46 18.74 5.67
C LEU A 171 -7.24 18.86 4.77
N GLY A 172 -6.42 17.80 4.67
CA GLY A 172 -5.17 17.82 3.93
C GLY A 172 -4.74 16.45 3.41
N ASP A 173 -3.70 16.43 2.63
CA ASP A 173 -3.09 15.23 2.06
C ASP A 173 -1.81 14.78 2.79
N GLY A 174 -1.57 15.30 4.02
CA GLY A 174 -0.37 14.96 4.80
C GLY A 174 0.95 15.32 4.12
N GLY A 175 0.95 16.31 3.22
CA GLY A 175 2.15 16.75 2.50
C GLY A 175 2.57 15.83 1.34
N PHE A 176 1.82 14.77 1.02
CA PHE A 176 2.17 13.83 -0.04
C PHE A 176 2.22 14.47 -1.42
N LYS A 177 1.25 15.34 -1.76
CA LYS A 177 1.25 16.04 -3.05
C LYS A 177 2.44 17.00 -3.20
N ALA A 178 2.77 17.72 -2.13
CA ALA A 178 3.93 18.62 -2.11
C ALA A 178 5.25 17.85 -2.27
N ARG A 179 5.38 16.68 -1.60
CA ARG A 179 6.60 15.87 -1.60
C ARG A 179 6.80 15.05 -2.89
N TYR A 180 5.71 14.53 -3.47
CA TYR A 180 5.79 13.56 -4.57
C TYR A 180 5.16 14.05 -5.88
N GLY A 181 4.56 15.24 -5.91
CA GLY A 181 4.02 15.87 -7.13
C GLY A 181 3.01 14.98 -7.87
N ALA A 182 3.24 14.80 -9.16
CA ALA A 182 2.38 14.01 -10.04
C ALA A 182 2.38 12.49 -9.73
N LEU A 183 3.33 12.01 -8.95
CA LEU A 183 3.38 10.61 -8.54
C LEU A 183 2.27 10.27 -7.54
N PHE A 184 1.96 11.18 -6.60
CA PHE A 184 0.83 11.00 -5.70
C PHE A 184 -0.47 11.25 -6.45
N LYS A 185 -1.22 10.19 -6.71
CA LYS A 185 -2.50 10.24 -7.42
C LYS A 185 -3.64 9.72 -6.55
N THR A 186 -4.79 10.36 -6.66
CA THR A 186 -6.03 9.88 -6.05
C THR A 186 -6.70 8.79 -6.91
N PRO A 187 -7.65 8.01 -6.37
CA PRO A 187 -8.46 7.11 -7.17
C PRO A 187 -9.20 7.80 -8.33
N GLU A 188 -9.71 9.02 -8.13
CA GLU A 188 -10.35 9.80 -9.17
C GLU A 188 -9.36 10.15 -10.30
N GLU A 189 -8.15 10.62 -9.94
CA GLU A 189 -7.11 10.95 -10.92
C GLU A 189 -6.65 9.74 -11.74
N THR A 190 -6.48 8.56 -11.11
CA THR A 190 -6.08 7.35 -11.85
C THR A 190 -7.19 6.84 -12.75
N ARG A 191 -8.44 6.84 -12.30
CA ARG A 191 -9.60 6.47 -13.13
C ARG A 191 -9.74 7.39 -14.33
N ALA A 192 -9.59 8.70 -14.13
CA ALA A 192 -9.62 9.68 -15.22
C ALA A 192 -8.46 9.44 -16.21
N GLU A 193 -7.26 9.10 -15.72
CA GLU A 193 -6.12 8.79 -16.58
C GLU A 193 -6.33 7.51 -17.38
N PHE A 194 -6.85 6.45 -16.78
CA PHE A 194 -7.16 5.20 -17.49
C PHE A 194 -8.22 5.41 -18.56
N ALA A 195 -9.30 6.16 -18.26
CA ALA A 195 -10.31 6.52 -19.25
C ALA A 195 -9.72 7.32 -20.41
N ARG A 196 -8.83 8.29 -20.14
CA ARG A 196 -8.11 9.06 -21.18
C ARG A 196 -7.23 8.17 -22.06
N LEU A 197 -6.65 7.11 -21.50
CA LEU A 197 -5.83 6.13 -22.22
C LEU A 197 -6.68 5.08 -22.96
N GLY A 198 -8.00 5.07 -22.75
CA GLY A 198 -8.90 4.06 -23.32
C GLY A 198 -8.77 2.69 -22.64
N TRP A 199 -8.28 2.65 -21.40
CA TRP A 199 -8.11 1.41 -20.65
C TRP A 199 -9.40 1.05 -19.90
N SER A 200 -9.77 -0.23 -19.93
CA SER A 200 -10.88 -0.80 -19.16
C SER A 200 -10.41 -1.91 -18.22
N ARG A 201 -9.45 -2.72 -18.65
CA ARG A 201 -8.87 -3.82 -17.89
C ARG A 201 -7.46 -3.45 -17.45
N VAL A 202 -7.34 -2.88 -16.27
CA VAL A 202 -6.05 -2.42 -15.70
C VAL A 202 -5.56 -3.42 -14.66
N ALA A 203 -4.30 -3.85 -14.77
CA ALA A 203 -3.64 -4.60 -13.70
C ALA A 203 -2.86 -3.65 -12.79
N ALA A 204 -2.91 -3.88 -11.49
CA ALA A 204 -2.07 -3.19 -10.52
C ALA A 204 -0.86 -4.05 -10.16
N PHE A 205 0.31 -3.44 -10.12
CA PHE A 205 1.52 -4.00 -9.54
C PHE A 205 1.95 -3.20 -8.32
N GLN A 206 1.88 -3.81 -7.15
CA GLN A 206 2.30 -3.17 -5.90
C GLN A 206 3.80 -3.35 -5.69
N THR A 207 4.50 -2.27 -5.34
CA THR A 207 5.90 -2.38 -4.96
C THR A 207 6.29 -1.45 -3.82
N ARG A 208 7.16 -1.96 -2.93
CA ARG A 208 7.89 -1.20 -1.92
C ARG A 208 9.40 -1.22 -2.17
N ASN A 209 9.83 -1.84 -3.26
CA ASN A 209 11.22 -2.00 -3.64
C ASN A 209 11.49 -1.32 -4.98
N PRO A 210 12.74 -0.98 -5.31
CA PRO A 210 13.15 -0.73 -6.68
C PRO A 210 12.84 -1.96 -7.54
N MET A 211 12.37 -1.74 -8.75
CA MET A 211 12.05 -2.84 -9.65
C MET A 211 13.33 -3.43 -10.25
N HIS A 212 13.48 -4.73 -10.13
CA HIS A 212 14.49 -5.53 -10.80
C HIS A 212 13.86 -6.36 -11.95
N ARG A 213 14.64 -7.17 -12.64
CA ARG A 213 14.20 -7.94 -13.81
C ARG A 213 12.98 -8.83 -13.56
N SER A 214 12.86 -9.44 -12.36
CA SER A 214 11.65 -10.20 -12.02
C SER A 214 10.41 -9.31 -11.97
N HIS A 215 10.49 -8.14 -11.35
CA HIS A 215 9.37 -7.21 -11.30
C HIS A 215 9.03 -6.67 -12.69
N GLU A 216 10.04 -6.34 -13.52
CA GLU A 216 9.85 -5.98 -14.93
C GLU A 216 9.08 -7.06 -15.69
N TYR A 217 9.48 -8.33 -15.52
CA TYR A 217 8.81 -9.47 -16.15
C TYR A 217 7.34 -9.59 -15.72
N LEU A 218 7.06 -9.52 -14.41
CA LEU A 218 5.70 -9.59 -13.87
C LEU A 218 4.82 -8.46 -14.45
N VAL A 219 5.35 -7.24 -14.52
CA VAL A 219 4.62 -6.09 -15.10
C VAL A 219 4.39 -6.30 -16.60
N LYS A 220 5.37 -6.83 -17.35
CA LYS A 220 5.21 -7.14 -18.79
C LYS A 220 4.15 -8.21 -19.03
N VAL A 221 4.06 -9.25 -18.17
CA VAL A 221 2.95 -10.20 -18.23
C VAL A 221 1.61 -9.50 -18.04
N GLY A 222 1.52 -8.54 -17.10
CA GLY A 222 0.31 -7.72 -16.94
C GLY A 222 -0.03 -6.90 -18.18
N VAL A 223 0.97 -6.31 -18.84
CA VAL A 223 0.79 -5.55 -20.11
C VAL A 223 0.26 -6.44 -21.24
N GLU A 224 0.71 -7.70 -21.32
CA GLU A 224 0.27 -8.64 -22.36
C GLU A 224 -1.22 -9.07 -22.21
N VAL A 225 -1.73 -9.11 -20.97
CA VAL A 225 -3.07 -9.66 -20.69
C VAL A 225 -4.12 -8.59 -20.34
N CYS A 226 -3.69 -7.33 -20.19
CA CYS A 226 -4.53 -6.18 -19.82
C CYS A 226 -4.29 -5.03 -20.81
N ASP A 227 -5.11 -3.97 -20.71
CA ASP A 227 -4.94 -2.76 -21.51
C ASP A 227 -3.74 -1.95 -21.04
N GLY A 228 -3.39 -2.06 -19.75
CA GLY A 228 -2.22 -1.44 -19.16
C GLY A 228 -2.01 -1.82 -17.70
N VAL A 229 -0.92 -1.35 -17.13
CA VAL A 229 -0.52 -1.66 -15.75
C VAL A 229 -0.30 -0.38 -14.95
N LEU A 230 -0.91 -0.33 -13.76
CA LEU A 230 -0.59 0.63 -12.72
C LEU A 230 0.56 0.10 -11.86
N VAL A 231 1.76 0.65 -11.98
CA VAL A 231 2.84 0.43 -11.02
C VAL A 231 2.61 1.35 -9.83
N HIS A 232 2.13 0.79 -8.72
CA HIS A 232 1.66 1.54 -7.57
C HIS A 232 2.63 1.40 -6.41
N SER A 233 3.45 2.43 -6.23
CA SER A 233 4.53 2.49 -5.24
C SER A 233 4.03 2.97 -3.88
N LEU A 234 4.49 2.33 -2.81
CA LEU A 234 4.24 2.79 -1.45
C LEU A 234 5.05 4.06 -1.18
N LEU A 235 4.38 5.13 -0.71
CA LEU A 235 5.00 6.42 -0.35
C LEU A 235 5.14 6.60 1.17
N GLY A 236 4.37 5.89 1.96
CA GLY A 236 4.45 5.89 3.41
C GLY A 236 5.74 5.27 3.94
N ASN A 237 5.81 5.13 5.25
CA ASN A 237 7.00 4.64 5.93
C ASN A 237 7.21 3.14 5.72
N LEU A 238 8.48 2.78 5.70
CA LEU A 238 8.97 1.42 5.62
C LEU A 238 9.83 1.12 6.86
N LYS A 239 10.10 -0.16 7.08
CA LYS A 239 11.05 -0.55 8.12
C LYS A 239 12.44 0.03 7.84
N PRO A 240 13.26 0.26 8.89
CA PRO A 240 14.65 0.68 8.74
C PRO A 240 15.41 -0.20 7.73
N GLY A 241 16.29 0.41 6.94
CA GLY A 241 17.09 -0.27 5.93
C GLY A 241 16.40 -0.53 4.58
N ASP A 242 15.14 -0.19 4.42
CA ASP A 242 14.51 -0.17 3.10
C ASP A 242 14.87 1.12 2.33
N ILE A 243 14.93 1.02 1.00
CA ILE A 243 15.36 2.14 0.13
C ILE A 243 14.29 3.25 0.14
N PRO A 244 14.65 4.52 0.36
CA PRO A 244 13.70 5.63 0.42
C PRO A 244 12.80 5.77 -0.81
N ALA A 245 11.57 6.24 -0.62
CA ALA A 245 10.58 6.37 -1.69
C ALA A 245 11.10 7.18 -2.90
N GLY A 246 11.78 8.32 -2.67
CA GLY A 246 12.32 9.15 -3.74
C GLY A 246 13.37 8.47 -4.61
N VAL A 247 14.18 7.55 -4.06
CA VAL A 247 15.15 6.76 -4.82
C VAL A 247 14.43 5.66 -5.60
N ARG A 248 13.53 4.93 -4.93
CA ARG A 248 12.75 3.84 -5.55
C ARG A 248 11.93 4.33 -6.74
N THR A 249 11.24 5.43 -6.58
CA THR A 249 10.34 5.96 -7.60
C THR A 249 11.09 6.48 -8.81
N ARG A 250 12.28 7.08 -8.63
CA ARG A 250 13.17 7.45 -9.74
C ARG A 250 13.67 6.22 -10.51
N ALA A 251 14.12 5.18 -9.77
CA ALA A 251 14.58 3.93 -10.39
C ALA A 251 13.45 3.24 -11.19
N ILE A 252 12.21 3.31 -10.70
CA ILE A 252 11.03 2.76 -11.39
C ILE A 252 10.71 3.61 -12.64
N ALA A 253 10.75 4.94 -12.53
CA ALA A 253 10.50 5.83 -13.66
C ALA A 253 11.50 5.59 -14.81
N GLU A 254 12.78 5.46 -14.48
CA GLU A 254 13.83 5.15 -15.45
C GLU A 254 13.62 3.79 -16.14
N LEU A 255 13.21 2.78 -15.36
CA LEU A 255 12.87 1.46 -15.90
C LEU A 255 11.67 1.52 -16.85
N ILE A 256 10.63 2.27 -16.48
CA ILE A 256 9.42 2.41 -17.31
C ILE A 256 9.76 3.12 -18.61
N ASP A 257 10.47 4.23 -18.54
CA ASP A 257 10.82 5.03 -19.72
C ASP A 257 11.63 4.23 -20.76
N LYS A 258 12.60 3.43 -20.30
CA LYS A 258 13.53 2.71 -21.20
C LYS A 258 13.09 1.32 -21.63
N TYR A 259 12.25 0.65 -20.85
CA TYR A 259 11.99 -0.80 -21.03
C TYR A 259 10.52 -1.17 -21.21
N PHE A 260 9.61 -0.19 -21.20
CA PHE A 260 8.21 -0.39 -21.51
C PHE A 260 7.78 0.49 -22.69
N ARG A 261 6.85 -0.01 -23.47
CA ARG A 261 6.25 0.79 -24.53
C ARG A 261 5.48 1.96 -23.94
N ALA A 262 5.66 3.15 -24.46
CA ALA A 262 4.92 4.34 -24.02
C ALA A 262 3.41 4.09 -24.06
N GLY A 263 2.71 4.52 -23.01
CA GLY A 263 1.26 4.36 -22.89
C GLY A 263 0.79 2.97 -22.46
N THR A 264 1.67 2.08 -21.96
CA THR A 264 1.27 0.76 -21.42
C THR A 264 1.42 0.66 -19.90
N VAL A 265 2.13 1.61 -19.28
CA VAL A 265 2.34 1.64 -17.83
C VAL A 265 2.10 3.05 -17.29
N VAL A 266 1.31 3.14 -16.23
CA VAL A 266 1.15 4.34 -15.40
C VAL A 266 1.85 4.12 -14.07
N GLN A 267 2.68 5.06 -13.65
CA GLN A 267 3.28 5.05 -12.31
C GLN A 267 2.51 5.98 -11.39
N ALA A 268 2.15 5.48 -10.21
CA ALA A 268 1.57 6.26 -9.14
C ALA A 268 2.08 5.81 -7.77
N GLY A 269 1.79 6.61 -6.75
CA GLY A 269 2.13 6.28 -5.37
C GLY A 269 0.93 6.46 -4.43
N TYR A 270 0.93 5.70 -3.33
CA TYR A 270 -0.11 5.71 -2.32
C TYR A 270 0.46 5.89 -0.89
N PRO A 271 -0.29 6.55 0.03
CA PRO A 271 0.27 7.11 1.27
C PRO A 271 0.28 6.16 2.48
N LEU A 272 0.10 4.86 2.31
CA LEU A 272 0.05 3.90 3.43
C LEU A 272 1.44 3.54 3.95
N ASP A 273 1.50 3.21 5.24
CA ASP A 273 2.59 2.43 5.79
C ASP A 273 2.36 0.92 5.56
N MET A 274 3.43 0.15 5.37
CA MET A 274 3.32 -1.31 5.26
C MET A 274 2.84 -1.92 6.58
N ARG A 275 1.87 -2.82 6.50
CA ARG A 275 1.35 -3.56 7.67
C ARG A 275 2.04 -4.91 7.86
N TYR A 276 2.65 -5.45 6.82
CA TYR A 276 3.31 -6.76 6.79
C TYR A 276 2.36 -7.94 7.10
N ALA A 277 1.05 -7.74 6.87
CA ALA A 277 0.01 -8.74 7.17
C ALA A 277 -0.15 -9.84 6.12
N GLY A 278 0.80 -9.96 5.19
CA GLY A 278 0.85 -11.04 4.20
C GLY A 278 -0.48 -11.22 3.45
N PRO A 279 -1.17 -12.37 3.64
CA PRO A 279 -2.41 -12.67 2.91
C PRO A 279 -3.51 -11.63 3.10
N ARG A 280 -3.79 -11.19 4.32
CA ARG A 280 -4.82 -10.15 4.58
C ARG A 280 -4.43 -8.80 3.96
N GLU A 281 -3.15 -8.46 3.94
CA GLU A 281 -2.71 -7.24 3.28
C GLU A 281 -2.78 -7.36 1.76
N ALA A 282 -2.62 -8.54 1.17
CA ALA A 282 -2.86 -8.75 -0.25
C ALA A 282 -4.33 -8.46 -0.62
N LEU A 283 -5.28 -8.85 0.23
CA LEU A 283 -6.70 -8.51 0.06
C LEU A 283 -6.96 -7.00 0.21
N LEU A 284 -6.35 -6.33 1.21
CA LEU A 284 -6.44 -4.88 1.34
C LEU A 284 -5.83 -4.16 0.13
N HIS A 285 -4.70 -4.66 -0.36
CA HIS A 285 -4.05 -4.16 -1.58
C HIS A 285 -4.94 -4.33 -2.82
N ALA A 286 -5.70 -5.39 -2.92
CA ALA A 286 -6.69 -5.58 -3.98
C ALA A 286 -7.85 -4.60 -3.82
N LEU A 287 -8.43 -4.53 -2.63
CA LEU A 287 -9.60 -3.71 -2.32
C LEU A 287 -9.38 -2.24 -2.73
N PHE A 288 -8.34 -1.60 -2.20
CA PHE A 288 -8.18 -0.19 -2.53
C PHE A 288 -7.73 0.03 -3.99
N ARG A 289 -7.06 -0.93 -4.66
CA ARG A 289 -6.77 -0.82 -6.08
C ARG A 289 -8.00 -0.97 -6.95
N GLN A 290 -9.00 -1.70 -6.51
CA GLN A 290 -10.34 -1.64 -7.12
C GLN A 290 -10.89 -0.21 -7.08
N ASN A 291 -10.72 0.51 -5.96
CA ASN A 291 -11.09 1.92 -5.87
C ASN A 291 -10.28 2.80 -6.85
N TYR A 292 -9.02 2.50 -7.06
CA TYR A 292 -8.16 3.17 -8.05
C TYR A 292 -8.51 2.80 -9.52
N GLY A 293 -9.45 1.88 -9.75
CA GLY A 293 -9.93 1.50 -11.08
C GLY A 293 -9.26 0.27 -11.68
N CYS A 294 -8.50 -0.50 -10.89
CA CYS A 294 -7.81 -1.69 -11.37
C CYS A 294 -8.72 -2.92 -11.28
N ALA A 295 -8.85 -3.64 -12.40
CA ALA A 295 -9.61 -4.89 -12.49
C ALA A 295 -8.79 -6.11 -12.01
N TYR A 296 -7.46 -6.00 -11.98
CA TYR A 296 -6.57 -7.08 -11.57
C TYR A 296 -5.49 -6.58 -10.61
N LEU A 297 -5.09 -7.46 -9.65
CA LEU A 297 -3.88 -7.28 -8.85
C LEU A 297 -2.88 -8.36 -9.21
N ILE A 298 -1.67 -7.98 -9.62
CA ILE A 298 -0.56 -8.92 -9.78
C ILE A 298 -0.11 -9.36 -8.40
N VAL A 299 -0.32 -10.64 -8.07
CA VAL A 299 0.08 -11.26 -6.81
C VAL A 299 1.24 -12.19 -7.10
N GLY A 300 2.42 -11.81 -6.68
CA GLY A 300 3.61 -12.63 -6.75
C GLY A 300 3.83 -13.45 -5.48
N ARG A 301 4.97 -14.12 -5.42
CA ARG A 301 5.43 -14.82 -4.22
C ARG A 301 5.65 -13.83 -3.07
N ASP A 302 5.35 -14.27 -1.84
CA ASP A 302 5.58 -13.51 -0.60
C ASP A 302 4.95 -12.10 -0.60
N HIS A 303 3.77 -11.95 -1.25
CA HIS A 303 3.11 -10.65 -1.35
C HIS A 303 2.79 -10.09 0.03
N ALA A 304 3.31 -8.89 0.34
CA ALA A 304 3.16 -8.20 1.62
C ALA A 304 3.65 -8.98 2.86
N GLY A 305 4.37 -10.06 2.67
CA GLY A 305 4.93 -10.85 3.76
C GLY A 305 6.22 -10.26 4.34
N VAL A 306 6.64 -10.85 5.46
CA VAL A 306 7.91 -10.56 6.14
C VAL A 306 8.44 -11.83 6.79
N GLY A 307 9.75 -12.03 6.76
CA GLY A 307 10.39 -13.20 7.35
C GLY A 307 9.81 -14.51 6.81
N SER A 308 9.52 -15.45 7.71
CA SER A 308 8.93 -16.75 7.44
C SER A 308 7.54 -16.93 8.06
N TYR A 309 6.86 -15.83 8.41
CA TYR A 309 5.55 -15.88 9.07
C TYR A 309 4.43 -16.42 8.17
N TYR A 310 4.60 -16.29 6.85
CA TYR A 310 3.61 -16.75 5.87
C TYR A 310 4.26 -17.65 4.84
N GLY A 311 3.49 -18.59 4.32
CA GLY A 311 3.94 -19.41 3.20
C GLY A 311 4.06 -18.59 1.91
N PRO A 312 4.93 -18.99 0.98
CA PRO A 312 5.28 -18.18 -0.20
C PRO A 312 4.08 -17.87 -1.11
N PHE A 313 3.02 -18.66 -1.06
CA PHE A 313 1.80 -18.50 -1.86
C PHE A 313 0.53 -18.35 -1.02
N ASP A 314 0.62 -18.05 0.28
CA ASP A 314 -0.55 -17.81 1.13
C ASP A 314 -1.37 -16.64 0.62
N ALA A 315 -0.70 -15.60 0.09
CA ALA A 315 -1.37 -14.48 -0.56
C ALA A 315 -2.12 -14.86 -1.85
N HIS A 316 -1.80 -16.00 -2.49
CA HIS A 316 -2.60 -16.54 -3.58
C HIS A 316 -3.83 -17.29 -3.05
N ARG A 317 -3.65 -18.11 -2.01
CA ARG A 317 -4.69 -18.98 -1.46
C ARG A 317 -5.82 -18.20 -0.81
N ILE A 318 -5.52 -17.11 -0.11
CA ILE A 318 -6.53 -16.33 0.60
C ILE A 318 -7.64 -15.80 -0.32
N PHE A 319 -7.36 -15.56 -1.60
CA PHE A 319 -8.39 -15.18 -2.58
C PHE A 319 -9.38 -16.30 -2.90
N ASP A 320 -9.06 -17.54 -2.59
CA ASP A 320 -9.98 -18.68 -2.74
C ASP A 320 -10.80 -18.93 -1.47
N GLU A 321 -10.37 -18.33 -0.34
CA GLU A 321 -11.04 -18.44 0.97
C GLU A 321 -12.14 -17.40 1.16
N ILE A 322 -12.13 -16.31 0.38
CA ILE A 322 -13.16 -15.27 0.45
C ILE A 322 -14.33 -15.55 -0.50
N PRO A 323 -15.54 -15.03 -0.21
CA PRO A 323 -16.67 -15.10 -1.13
C PRO A 323 -16.31 -14.51 -2.51
N ARG A 324 -16.81 -15.12 -3.57
CA ARG A 324 -16.48 -14.72 -4.96
C ARG A 324 -16.90 -13.29 -5.31
N ASP A 325 -17.91 -12.77 -4.63
CA ASP A 325 -18.45 -11.43 -4.76
C ASP A 325 -17.87 -10.42 -3.78
N ALA A 326 -16.94 -10.85 -2.91
CA ALA A 326 -16.31 -9.97 -1.93
C ALA A 326 -15.51 -8.83 -2.59
N LEU A 327 -14.86 -9.10 -3.71
CA LEU A 327 -14.06 -8.14 -4.48
C LEU A 327 -14.35 -8.31 -5.98
N ALA A 328 -14.53 -7.20 -6.69
CA ALA A 328 -14.63 -7.21 -8.15
C ALA A 328 -13.23 -7.33 -8.83
N ILE A 329 -12.19 -6.82 -8.19
CA ILE A 329 -10.81 -7.01 -8.63
C ILE A 329 -10.37 -8.47 -8.46
N GLN A 330 -9.67 -9.01 -9.46
CA GLN A 330 -9.23 -10.40 -9.47
C GLN A 330 -7.71 -10.52 -9.32
N PRO A 331 -7.18 -11.57 -8.64
CA PRO A 331 -5.74 -11.79 -8.57
C PRO A 331 -5.19 -12.36 -9.88
N LEU A 332 -4.14 -11.74 -10.43
CA LEU A 332 -3.25 -12.36 -11.40
C LEU A 332 -2.14 -13.07 -10.63
N ARG A 333 -2.30 -14.38 -10.46
CA ARG A 333 -1.40 -15.22 -9.65
C ARG A 333 -0.19 -15.63 -10.48
N LEU A 334 0.95 -14.98 -10.23
CA LEU A 334 2.18 -15.25 -10.94
C LEU A 334 3.15 -16.01 -10.04
N ASP A 335 3.81 -17.00 -10.64
CA ASP A 335 4.70 -17.89 -9.93
C ASP A 335 6.08 -17.27 -9.71
N TRP A 336 6.98 -18.01 -9.10
CA TRP A 336 8.36 -17.62 -8.86
C TRP A 336 9.07 -17.33 -10.17
N THR A 337 9.66 -16.15 -10.28
CA THR A 337 10.37 -15.69 -11.46
C THR A 337 11.86 -15.61 -11.20
N PHE A 338 12.65 -16.01 -12.18
CA PHE A 338 14.11 -16.05 -12.16
C PHE A 338 14.67 -15.82 -13.56
N TRP A 339 15.95 -15.48 -13.64
CA TRP A 339 16.68 -15.57 -14.89
C TRP A 339 17.13 -17.01 -15.11
N CYS A 340 16.88 -17.56 -16.28
CA CYS A 340 17.39 -18.86 -16.68
C CYS A 340 18.48 -18.69 -17.71
N TYR A 341 19.70 -19.16 -17.41
CA TYR A 341 20.84 -19.04 -18.31
C TYR A 341 20.67 -19.86 -19.59
N ARG A 342 20.00 -21.01 -19.52
CA ARG A 342 19.72 -21.83 -20.71
C ARG A 342 18.59 -21.29 -21.57
N CYS A 343 17.57 -20.66 -20.96
CA CYS A 343 16.55 -19.94 -21.73
C CYS A 343 17.07 -18.60 -22.29
N GLY A 344 18.17 -18.08 -21.75
CA GLY A 344 18.69 -16.76 -22.09
C GLY A 344 17.76 -15.60 -21.71
N GLY A 345 16.90 -15.78 -20.66
CA GLY A 345 15.90 -14.78 -20.31
C GLY A 345 15.18 -15.04 -19.00
N MET A 346 14.28 -14.10 -18.67
CA MET A 346 13.37 -14.24 -17.52
C MET A 346 12.34 -15.34 -17.79
N ALA A 347 12.11 -16.17 -16.78
CA ALA A 347 11.14 -17.26 -16.79
C ALA A 347 10.51 -17.42 -15.41
N SER A 348 9.49 -18.27 -15.32
CA SER A 348 8.88 -18.69 -14.05
C SER A 348 8.99 -20.19 -13.87
N ALA A 349 8.69 -20.68 -12.65
CA ALA A 349 8.65 -22.11 -12.39
C ALA A 349 7.60 -22.85 -13.25
N ARG A 350 6.60 -22.14 -13.77
CA ARG A 350 5.59 -22.70 -14.70
C ARG A 350 6.03 -22.74 -16.16
N THR A 351 6.99 -21.88 -16.56
CA THR A 351 7.35 -21.70 -17.97
C THR A 351 8.72 -22.26 -18.34
N CYS A 352 9.58 -22.51 -17.34
CA CYS A 352 10.95 -22.94 -17.56
C CYS A 352 11.11 -24.45 -17.26
N PRO A 353 11.58 -25.26 -18.24
CA PRO A 353 11.81 -26.70 -18.04
C PRO A 353 13.16 -27.02 -17.41
N HIS A 354 14.01 -26.02 -17.15
CA HIS A 354 15.39 -26.25 -16.68
C HIS A 354 15.48 -26.30 -15.15
N ASP A 355 16.54 -26.90 -14.63
CA ASP A 355 16.77 -27.11 -13.21
C ASP A 355 17.33 -25.86 -12.49
N ASP A 356 17.36 -25.93 -11.16
CA ASP A 356 17.79 -24.82 -10.30
C ASP A 356 19.25 -24.39 -10.53
N ALA A 357 20.12 -25.31 -10.99
CA ALA A 357 21.50 -25.01 -11.35
C ALA A 357 21.63 -23.99 -12.49
N ASP A 358 20.63 -23.92 -13.37
CA ASP A 358 20.57 -22.99 -14.50
C ASP A 358 19.89 -21.65 -14.14
N ARG A 359 19.48 -21.44 -12.87
CA ARG A 359 18.63 -20.33 -12.47
C ARG A 359 19.35 -19.32 -11.58
N LEU A 360 19.24 -18.05 -11.91
CA LEU A 360 19.60 -16.94 -11.02
C LEU A 360 18.33 -16.44 -10.32
N LEU A 361 18.20 -16.76 -9.02
CA LEU A 361 17.11 -16.22 -8.20
C LEU A 361 17.32 -14.73 -7.93
N VAL A 362 16.29 -13.94 -8.26
CA VAL A 362 16.31 -12.48 -8.14
C VAL A 362 15.48 -12.10 -6.90
N SER A 363 16.13 -11.48 -5.91
CA SER A 363 15.45 -11.00 -4.69
C SER A 363 15.98 -9.64 -4.24
N GLY A 364 15.11 -8.82 -3.67
CA GLY A 364 15.50 -7.51 -3.13
C GLY A 364 16.55 -7.60 -2.04
N THR A 365 16.56 -8.66 -1.23
CA THR A 365 17.57 -8.92 -0.20
C THR A 365 18.96 -9.13 -0.80
N LYS A 366 19.04 -9.94 -1.86
CA LYS A 366 20.31 -10.21 -2.54
C LYS A 366 20.86 -8.95 -3.22
N LEU A 367 19.99 -8.14 -3.81
CA LEU A 367 20.36 -6.85 -4.38
C LEU A 367 20.94 -5.90 -3.32
N ARG A 368 20.25 -5.72 -2.20
CA ARG A 368 20.73 -4.87 -1.11
C ARG A 368 22.09 -5.32 -0.57
N LYS A 369 22.28 -6.63 -0.41
CA LYS A 369 23.55 -7.20 0.01
C LYS A 369 24.69 -6.80 -0.95
N TRP A 370 24.55 -7.06 -2.25
CA TRP A 370 25.55 -6.70 -3.23
C TRP A 370 25.87 -5.21 -3.25
N LEU A 371 24.84 -4.36 -3.26
CA LEU A 371 25.01 -2.90 -3.25
C LEU A 371 25.71 -2.40 -1.98
N SER A 372 25.37 -2.95 -0.81
CA SER A 372 26.03 -2.57 0.46
C SER A 372 27.50 -3.01 0.54
N GLU A 373 27.86 -4.08 -0.16
CA GLU A 373 29.21 -4.63 -0.23
C GLU A 373 30.05 -4.00 -1.35
N GLY A 374 29.42 -3.18 -2.22
CA GLY A 374 30.08 -2.67 -3.43
C GLY A 374 30.35 -3.75 -4.47
N ALA A 375 29.66 -4.91 -4.37
CA ALA A 375 29.83 -6.01 -5.29
C ALA A 375 29.17 -5.73 -6.64
N GLU A 376 29.70 -6.35 -7.68
CA GLU A 376 29.10 -6.26 -9.01
C GLU A 376 27.74 -7.00 -9.04
N VAL A 377 26.72 -6.32 -9.56
CA VAL A 377 25.39 -6.89 -9.75
C VAL A 377 25.25 -7.33 -11.21
N PRO A 378 24.96 -8.62 -11.47
CA PRO A 378 24.81 -9.11 -12.82
C PRO A 378 23.68 -8.39 -13.60
N PRO A 379 23.84 -8.14 -14.92
CA PRO A 379 22.81 -7.52 -15.74
C PRO A 379 21.53 -8.36 -15.87
N GLU A 380 21.63 -9.67 -15.63
CA GLU A 380 20.52 -10.60 -15.54
C GLU A 380 19.64 -10.33 -14.31
N PHE A 381 20.20 -9.65 -13.29
CA PHE A 381 19.49 -9.34 -12.07
C PHE A 381 18.72 -8.02 -12.15
N SER A 382 19.34 -6.96 -12.67
CA SER A 382 18.71 -5.64 -12.77
C SER A 382 19.26 -4.87 -13.98
N ARG A 383 18.51 -3.86 -14.42
CA ARG A 383 18.91 -3.00 -15.53
C ARG A 383 20.04 -2.06 -15.09
N PRO A 384 21.01 -1.75 -15.97
CA PRO A 384 22.14 -0.87 -15.62
C PRO A 384 21.70 0.48 -15.05
N GLU A 385 20.71 1.13 -15.66
CA GLU A 385 20.24 2.45 -15.27
C GLU A 385 19.58 2.45 -13.89
N VAL A 386 18.86 1.38 -13.56
CA VAL A 386 18.32 1.17 -12.21
C VAL A 386 19.46 1.00 -11.21
N LEU A 387 20.47 0.21 -11.57
CA LEU A 387 21.65 -0.01 -10.72
C LEU A 387 22.44 1.28 -10.48
N ASP A 388 22.59 2.13 -11.48
CA ASP A 388 23.33 3.40 -11.36
C ASP A 388 22.64 4.34 -10.35
N ILE A 389 21.29 4.44 -10.38
CA ILE A 389 20.54 5.21 -9.38
C ILE A 389 20.73 4.62 -7.98
N LEU A 390 20.70 3.30 -7.85
CA LEU A 390 20.85 2.63 -6.56
C LEU A 390 22.29 2.76 -6.06
N ARG A 391 23.30 2.56 -6.90
CA ARG A 391 24.72 2.75 -6.54
C ARG A 391 24.99 4.18 -6.06
N ALA A 392 24.45 5.19 -6.77
CA ALA A 392 24.58 6.58 -6.37
C ALA A 392 24.00 6.81 -4.96
N TYR A 393 22.82 6.23 -4.65
CA TYR A 393 22.26 6.29 -3.31
C TYR A 393 23.12 5.59 -2.26
N TYR A 394 23.56 4.34 -2.52
CA TYR A 394 24.40 3.59 -1.57
C TYR A 394 25.76 4.24 -1.34
N ALA A 395 26.28 5.01 -2.31
CA ALA A 395 27.50 5.78 -2.14
C ALA A 395 27.35 6.96 -1.15
N THR A 396 26.12 7.44 -0.94
CA THR A 396 25.85 8.52 0.05
C THR A 396 25.68 7.99 1.47
N LEU A 397 25.53 6.67 1.67
CA LEU A 397 25.33 6.08 2.99
C LEU A 397 26.66 5.94 3.74
N GLU A 398 26.64 6.28 5.02
CA GLU A 398 27.76 6.03 5.91
C GLU A 398 27.91 4.52 6.26
N ALA A 399 29.05 4.15 6.83
CA ALA A 399 29.37 2.73 7.08
C ALA A 399 28.35 2.04 8.01
N HIS A 400 27.84 2.74 9.03
CA HIS A 400 26.84 2.22 9.96
C HIS A 400 25.46 2.04 9.31
N GLU A 401 25.04 2.97 8.42
CA GLU A 401 23.80 2.86 7.67
C GLU A 401 23.83 1.66 6.68
N LYS A 402 25.00 1.41 6.06
CA LYS A 402 25.21 0.22 5.20
C LYS A 402 25.07 -1.09 5.97
N VAL A 403 25.51 -1.13 7.24
CA VAL A 403 25.36 -2.30 8.11
C VAL A 403 23.89 -2.55 8.48
N GLU A 404 23.12 -1.51 8.80
CA GLU A 404 21.69 -1.65 9.06
C GLU A 404 20.94 -2.26 7.85
N VAL A 405 21.26 -1.83 6.64
CA VAL A 405 20.69 -2.40 5.42
C VAL A 405 20.98 -3.90 5.29
N LYS A 406 22.15 -4.36 5.72
CA LYS A 406 22.50 -5.79 5.76
C LYS A 406 21.65 -6.59 6.74
N LEU A 407 21.47 -6.07 7.96
CA LEU A 407 20.80 -6.78 9.05
C LEU A 407 19.29 -6.90 8.86
N THR A 408 18.66 -5.93 8.20
CA THR A 408 17.20 -5.94 7.94
C THR A 408 16.78 -6.83 6.76
N GLY A 409 17.74 -7.32 5.99
CA GLY A 409 17.50 -8.29 4.93
C GLY A 409 17.38 -9.70 5.49
N HIS A 410 16.21 -10.12 5.98
CA HIS A 410 15.99 -11.53 6.31
C HIS A 410 16.08 -12.37 5.05
N SER A 411 17.07 -13.25 5.02
CA SER A 411 17.24 -14.25 3.98
C SER A 411 16.07 -15.24 4.02
N ALA A 412 15.26 -15.27 2.97
CA ALA A 412 14.55 -16.48 2.64
C ALA A 412 15.61 -17.55 2.30
N ARG A 413 15.71 -18.59 3.10
CA ARG A 413 16.40 -19.85 2.76
C ARG A 413 15.58 -20.60 1.74
#